data_6547d93a2b16092764984bb60b5cd4cb
#
_entry.id   6547d93a2b16092764984bb60b5cd4cb
#
_cell.length_a   1.000
_cell.length_b   1.000
_cell.length_c   1.000
_cell.angle_alpha   90.00
_cell.angle_beta   90.00
_cell.angle_gamma   90.00
#
_symmetry.space_group_name_H-M   'P 1'
#
loop_
_entity.id
_entity.type
_entity.pdbx_description
1 polymer ?
#
loop_
_entity_poly.entity_id
_entity_poly.type
_entity_poly.pdbx_seq_one_letter_code
_entity_poly.pdbx_strand_id
1 'polypeptide(L)'
;FPSFGKMALAALEQTPFPGDLVGKEVDEVLMLYCQSEGLKAPQRPKAIKLIQLAESSIGVTEGNQMARIEVATLVRRYRQLEDEIKLLTQQLTELVQQSVEYQWLKTVPGLGDATIVELLSEIGSFSHYQDPRQLLKLAGLTLREHSSGQHKGQKRISKRGRRRLRALLFRVMMPLIRHNEAFRQLHEYYTNRPENPLRKKQSIVVLCGKLLKVLYAISTKQVAFDAKRMRQDIPKLEMAA
;
A
#
# COMPACT_ATOMS: atom_id res chain seq x y z
N PHE A 1 6.40 19.71 2.93
CA PHE A 1 6.38 18.30 3.36
C PHE A 1 5.73 17.44 2.26
N PRO A 2 6.37 16.39 1.78
CA PRO A 2 5.80 15.51 0.75
C PRO A 2 4.69 14.57 1.29
N SER A 3 4.55 14.48 2.61
CA SER A 3 3.50 13.71 3.29
C SER A 3 3.17 14.31 4.66
N PHE A 4 1.96 14.07 5.14
CA PHE A 4 1.53 14.43 6.50
C PHE A 4 2.21 13.48 7.52
N GLY A 5 3.47 13.78 7.86
CA GLY A 5 4.18 13.08 8.91
C GLY A 5 4.17 13.86 10.22
N LYS A 6 4.64 13.24 11.30
CA LYS A 6 4.64 13.82 12.65
C LYS A 6 5.19 15.25 12.73
N MET A 7 6.27 15.53 11.98
CA MET A 7 6.84 16.89 11.94
C MET A 7 5.97 17.90 11.19
N ALA A 8 5.19 17.47 10.18
CA ALA A 8 4.26 18.35 9.50
C ALA A 8 3.08 18.70 10.42
N LEU A 9 2.57 17.73 11.18
CA LEU A 9 1.53 17.97 12.18
C LEU A 9 2.03 18.91 13.28
N ALA A 10 3.26 18.69 13.80
CA ALA A 10 3.88 19.58 14.78
C ALA A 10 4.01 21.01 14.25
N ALA A 11 4.42 21.19 13.00
CA ALA A 11 4.50 22.51 12.39
C ALA A 11 3.12 23.19 12.31
N LEU A 12 2.08 22.46 11.89
CA LEU A 12 0.72 23.00 11.84
C LEU A 12 0.13 23.32 13.22
N GLU A 13 0.54 22.60 14.26
CA GLU A 13 0.09 22.84 15.64
C GLU A 13 0.78 24.04 16.29
N GLN A 14 2.11 24.10 16.15
CA GLN A 14 2.94 25.06 16.89
C GLN A 14 3.21 26.35 16.11
N THR A 15 3.37 26.23 14.80
CA THR A 15 3.75 27.34 13.90
C THR A 15 2.97 27.27 12.59
N PRO A 16 1.61 27.41 12.63
CA PRO A 16 0.76 27.23 11.45
C PRO A 16 1.00 28.27 10.35
N PHE A 17 1.55 29.43 10.68
CA PHE A 17 1.76 30.51 9.71
C PHE A 17 3.22 30.91 9.57
N PRO A 18 3.63 31.43 8.40
CA PRO A 18 4.99 31.90 8.18
C PRO A 18 5.48 32.89 9.25
N GLY A 19 4.64 33.80 9.68
CA GLY A 19 4.96 34.79 10.73
C GLY A 19 5.33 34.19 12.09
N ASP A 20 4.95 32.93 12.35
CA ASP A 20 5.31 32.21 13.57
C ASP A 20 6.75 31.73 13.58
N LEU A 21 7.39 31.65 12.39
CA LEU A 21 8.74 31.14 12.17
C LEU A 21 9.75 32.27 11.90
N VAL A 22 9.29 33.42 11.40
CA VAL A 22 10.18 34.53 11.07
C VAL A 22 10.87 35.06 12.34
N GLY A 23 12.20 35.13 12.29
CA GLY A 23 13.03 35.62 13.41
C GLY A 23 13.26 34.59 14.53
N LYS A 24 12.79 33.32 14.38
CA LYS A 24 13.05 32.27 15.36
C LYS A 24 14.34 31.53 15.06
N GLU A 25 15.06 31.21 16.13
CA GLU A 25 16.21 30.32 16.06
C GLU A 25 15.79 28.87 15.83
N VAL A 26 16.63 28.12 15.08
CA VAL A 26 16.34 26.71 14.72
C VAL A 26 16.09 25.86 15.96
N ASP A 27 16.88 26.05 17.01
CA ASP A 27 16.76 25.25 18.24
C ASP A 27 15.48 25.56 19.01
N GLU A 28 15.00 26.80 18.98
CA GLU A 28 13.70 27.18 19.53
C GLU A 28 12.55 26.45 18.79
N VAL A 29 12.59 26.42 17.47
CA VAL A 29 11.59 25.71 16.65
C VAL A 29 11.62 24.19 16.91
N LEU A 30 12.80 23.62 17.07
CA LEU A 30 12.94 22.20 17.42
C LEU A 30 12.36 21.89 18.79
N MET A 31 12.61 22.76 19.80
CA MET A 31 12.03 22.60 21.14
C MET A 31 10.48 22.69 21.11
N LEU A 32 9.92 23.64 20.38
CA LEU A 32 8.47 23.76 20.21
C LEU A 32 7.88 22.49 19.59
N TYR A 33 8.52 21.93 18.55
CA TYR A 33 8.03 20.75 17.88
C TYR A 33 8.15 19.46 18.73
N CYS A 34 9.12 19.40 19.66
CA CYS A 34 9.20 18.32 20.63
C CYS A 34 8.00 18.26 21.59
N GLN A 35 7.27 19.36 21.76
CA GLN A 35 6.06 19.40 22.61
C GLN A 35 4.85 18.76 21.92
N SER A 36 4.91 18.59 20.59
CA SER A 36 3.84 17.95 19.83
C SER A 36 3.81 16.44 20.03
N GLU A 37 2.62 15.89 20.15
CA GLU A 37 2.39 14.49 20.40
C GLU A 37 3.04 13.59 19.36
N GLY A 38 3.78 12.58 19.83
CA GLY A 38 4.41 11.55 19.02
C GLY A 38 5.69 11.97 18.28
N LEU A 39 6.18 13.23 18.43
CA LEU A 39 7.42 13.71 17.83
C LEU A 39 8.52 13.89 18.87
N LYS A 40 9.38 12.88 19.04
CA LYS A 40 10.51 12.92 20.00
C LYS A 40 11.78 13.59 19.45
N ALA A 41 12.00 13.51 18.14
CA ALA A 41 13.21 14.02 17.49
C ALA A 41 12.86 14.71 16.17
N PRO A 42 12.59 16.03 16.19
CA PRO A 42 12.34 16.79 14.97
C PRO A 42 13.60 16.91 14.13
N GLN A 43 13.42 16.92 12.81
CA GLN A 43 14.54 16.93 11.85
C GLN A 43 15.06 18.35 11.64
N ARG A 44 16.26 18.66 12.14
CA ARG A 44 16.93 19.96 12.01
C ARG A 44 16.95 20.51 10.57
N PRO A 45 17.30 19.75 9.51
CA PRO A 45 17.29 20.26 8.14
C PRO A 45 15.92 20.71 7.66
N LYS A 46 14.86 20.08 8.14
CA LYS A 46 13.49 20.50 7.81
C LYS A 46 13.06 21.77 8.54
N ALA A 47 13.48 21.94 9.78
CA ALA A 47 13.22 23.18 10.53
C ALA A 47 13.93 24.37 9.86
N ILE A 48 15.20 24.24 9.49
CA ILE A 48 15.94 25.26 8.74
C ILE A 48 15.21 25.63 7.45
N LYS A 49 14.81 24.63 6.67
CA LYS A 49 14.08 24.87 5.42
C LYS A 49 12.74 25.56 5.63
N LEU A 50 12.02 25.25 6.71
CA LEU A 50 10.75 25.91 7.05
C LEU A 50 10.95 27.38 7.39
N ILE A 51 11.96 27.71 8.19
CA ILE A 51 12.31 29.11 8.53
C ILE A 51 12.66 29.88 7.25
N GLN A 52 13.54 29.36 6.41
CA GLN A 52 13.91 29.99 5.14
C GLN A 52 12.71 30.23 4.21
N LEU A 53 11.79 29.26 4.14
CA LEU A 53 10.56 29.40 3.36
C LEU A 53 9.61 30.44 3.97
N ALA A 54 9.54 30.53 5.30
CA ALA A 54 8.72 31.50 6.01
C ALA A 54 9.19 32.95 5.74
N GLU A 55 10.50 33.19 5.72
CA GLU A 55 11.10 34.49 5.42
C GLU A 55 10.79 35.00 4.01
N SER A 56 10.64 34.09 3.04
CA SER A 56 10.31 34.39 1.65
C SER A 56 8.81 34.30 1.33
N SER A 57 7.98 33.95 2.30
CA SER A 57 6.56 33.67 2.11
C SER A 57 5.71 34.90 2.42
N ILE A 58 4.71 35.16 1.57
CA ILE A 58 3.70 36.17 1.83
C ILE A 58 2.58 35.49 2.66
N GLY A 59 2.56 35.78 3.97
CA GLY A 59 1.54 35.26 4.88
C GLY A 59 0.27 36.11 4.88
N VAL A 60 -0.86 35.51 5.23
CA VAL A 60 -2.10 36.23 5.53
C VAL A 60 -1.95 36.88 6.88
N THR A 61 -2.15 38.22 6.97
CA THR A 61 -2.03 38.97 8.21
C THR A 61 -3.38 39.21 8.89
N GLU A 62 -4.46 39.32 8.11
CA GLU A 62 -5.83 39.52 8.60
C GLU A 62 -6.53 38.16 8.81
N GLY A 63 -7.35 38.07 9.87
CA GLY A 63 -8.10 36.83 10.18
C GLY A 63 -7.28 35.68 10.78
N ASN A 64 -6.02 35.91 11.13
CA ASN A 64 -5.09 34.86 11.62
C ASN A 64 -5.65 34.09 12.83
N GLN A 65 -6.40 34.71 13.73
CA GLN A 65 -6.93 34.03 14.90
C GLN A 65 -7.95 32.95 14.54
N MET A 66 -8.88 33.26 13.63
CA MET A 66 -9.86 32.27 13.18
C MET A 66 -9.21 31.15 12.39
N ALA A 67 -8.24 31.47 11.51
CA ALA A 67 -7.49 30.49 10.76
C ALA A 67 -6.65 29.58 11.67
N ARG A 68 -6.10 30.06 12.79
CA ARG A 68 -5.44 29.23 13.81
C ARG A 68 -6.41 28.24 14.45
N ILE A 69 -7.61 28.68 14.81
CA ILE A 69 -8.65 27.79 15.38
C ILE A 69 -9.03 26.70 14.36
N GLU A 70 -9.17 27.08 13.09
CA GLU A 70 -9.50 26.14 12.03
C GLU A 70 -8.38 25.09 11.84
N VAL A 71 -7.13 25.51 11.71
CA VAL A 71 -5.97 24.61 11.57
C VAL A 71 -5.87 23.68 12.78
N ALA A 72 -5.96 24.20 14.00
CA ALA A 72 -5.93 23.39 15.22
C ALA A 72 -7.08 22.37 15.26
N THR A 73 -8.27 22.75 14.79
CA THR A 73 -9.43 21.87 14.73
C THR A 73 -9.22 20.77 13.69
N LEU A 74 -8.68 21.09 12.52
CA LEU A 74 -8.36 20.12 11.48
C LEU A 74 -7.28 19.12 11.91
N VAL A 75 -6.23 19.59 12.58
CA VAL A 75 -5.16 18.71 13.10
C VAL A 75 -5.70 17.77 14.16
N ARG A 76 -6.53 18.27 15.11
CA ARG A 76 -7.19 17.42 16.11
C ARG A 76 -8.06 16.35 15.46
N ARG A 77 -8.87 16.74 14.48
CA ARG A 77 -9.73 15.81 13.75
C ARG A 77 -8.94 14.75 12.96
N TYR A 78 -7.82 15.16 12.38
CA TYR A 78 -6.91 14.23 11.69
C TYR A 78 -6.37 13.18 12.67
N ARG A 79 -5.90 13.59 13.86
CA ARG A 79 -5.41 12.64 14.88
C ARG A 79 -6.50 11.70 15.38
N GLN A 80 -7.70 12.21 15.66
CA GLN A 80 -8.84 11.38 16.04
C GLN A 80 -9.12 10.30 14.99
N LEU A 81 -9.15 10.67 13.71
CA LEU A 81 -9.35 9.71 12.63
C LEU A 81 -8.22 8.68 12.52
N GLU A 82 -6.96 9.08 12.74
CA GLU A 82 -5.84 8.12 12.78
C GLU A 82 -6.02 7.10 13.91
N ASP A 83 -6.44 7.53 15.09
CA ASP A 83 -6.65 6.64 16.23
C ASP A 83 -7.89 5.74 16.05
N GLU A 84 -8.96 6.27 15.49
CA GLU A 84 -10.14 5.46 15.10
C GLU A 84 -9.75 4.39 14.07
N ILE A 85 -8.96 4.72 13.05
CA ILE A 85 -8.47 3.76 12.05
C ILE A 85 -7.62 2.68 12.72
N LYS A 86 -6.74 3.04 13.67
CA LYS A 86 -5.94 2.05 14.40
C LYS A 86 -6.82 1.10 15.19
N LEU A 87 -7.77 1.65 15.97
CA LEU A 87 -8.70 0.85 16.78
C LEU A 87 -9.52 -0.10 15.92
N LEU A 88 -10.15 0.41 14.87
CA LEU A 88 -10.93 -0.42 13.95
C LEU A 88 -10.10 -1.50 13.26
N THR A 89 -8.86 -1.15 12.86
CA THR A 89 -7.94 -2.12 12.25
C THR A 89 -7.58 -3.23 13.25
N GLN A 90 -7.34 -2.87 14.52
CA GLN A 90 -7.06 -3.85 15.56
C GLN A 90 -8.25 -4.78 15.79
N GLN A 91 -9.45 -4.25 15.98
CA GLN A 91 -10.66 -5.03 16.18
C GLN A 91 -10.95 -5.96 14.99
N LEU A 92 -10.81 -5.44 13.77
CA LEU A 92 -10.96 -6.26 12.57
C LEU A 92 -9.89 -7.36 12.48
N THR A 93 -8.67 -7.08 12.90
CA THR A 93 -7.59 -8.07 12.94
C THR A 93 -7.92 -9.19 13.90
N GLU A 94 -8.39 -8.88 15.12
CA GLU A 94 -8.78 -9.85 16.12
C GLU A 94 -9.94 -10.75 15.64
N LEU A 95 -10.96 -10.17 15.01
CA LEU A 95 -12.07 -10.92 14.41
C LEU A 95 -11.61 -11.85 13.28
N VAL A 96 -10.78 -11.33 12.38
CA VAL A 96 -10.31 -12.08 11.21
C VAL A 96 -9.34 -13.20 11.59
N GLN A 97 -8.52 -13.00 12.64
CA GLN A 97 -7.58 -14.02 13.14
C GLN A 97 -8.27 -15.32 13.58
N GLN A 98 -9.52 -15.25 13.97
CA GLN A 98 -10.32 -16.42 14.34
C GLN A 98 -10.80 -17.22 13.13
N SER A 99 -10.73 -16.65 11.93
CA SER A 99 -11.18 -17.34 10.70
C SER A 99 -10.18 -18.40 10.23
N VAL A 100 -10.71 -19.48 9.70
CA VAL A 100 -9.88 -20.57 9.12
C VAL A 100 -9.05 -20.05 7.95
N GLU A 101 -9.62 -19.18 7.13
CA GLU A 101 -8.91 -18.58 6.00
C GLU A 101 -7.67 -17.81 6.44
N TYR A 102 -7.75 -17.04 7.54
CA TYR A 102 -6.61 -16.26 8.04
C TYR A 102 -5.42 -17.17 8.33
N GLN A 103 -5.63 -18.29 9.02
CA GLN A 103 -4.56 -19.23 9.39
C GLN A 103 -3.81 -19.73 8.16
N TRP A 104 -4.51 -20.05 7.09
CA TRP A 104 -3.89 -20.52 5.85
C TRP A 104 -3.20 -19.39 5.08
N LEU A 105 -3.81 -18.20 4.99
CA LEU A 105 -3.19 -17.04 4.33
C LEU A 105 -1.91 -16.58 5.03
N LYS A 106 -1.82 -16.72 6.36
CA LYS A 106 -0.64 -16.41 7.15
C LYS A 106 0.58 -17.28 6.81
N THR A 107 0.36 -18.45 6.23
CA THR A 107 1.46 -19.32 5.76
C THR A 107 2.21 -18.77 4.55
N VAL A 108 1.68 -17.74 3.86
CA VAL A 108 2.35 -17.11 2.72
C VAL A 108 3.40 -16.12 3.21
N PRO A 109 4.71 -16.39 3.04
CA PRO A 109 5.75 -15.47 3.48
C PRO A 109 5.62 -14.10 2.78
N GLY A 110 5.63 -13.05 3.57
CA GLY A 110 5.49 -11.67 3.09
C GLY A 110 4.06 -11.12 3.11
N LEU A 111 3.05 -11.89 3.54
CA LEU A 111 1.72 -11.40 3.86
C LEU A 111 1.63 -11.08 5.36
N GLY A 112 1.56 -9.79 5.70
CA GLY A 112 1.32 -9.33 7.09
C GLY A 112 -0.16 -9.34 7.44
N ASP A 113 -0.46 -9.25 8.75
CA ASP A 113 -1.82 -9.34 9.30
C ASP A 113 -2.75 -8.27 8.70
N ALA A 114 -2.33 -7.01 8.67
CA ALA A 114 -3.11 -5.93 8.07
C ALA A 114 -3.44 -6.20 6.59
N THR A 115 -2.50 -6.80 5.84
CA THR A 115 -2.69 -7.16 4.43
C THR A 115 -3.73 -8.28 4.29
N ILE A 116 -3.68 -9.29 5.18
CA ILE A 116 -4.64 -10.40 5.17
C ILE A 116 -6.05 -9.87 5.48
N VAL A 117 -6.15 -9.00 6.49
CA VAL A 117 -7.43 -8.35 6.86
C VAL A 117 -7.99 -7.54 5.69
N GLU A 118 -7.17 -6.70 5.03
CA GLU A 118 -7.59 -5.95 3.86
C GLU A 118 -8.03 -6.86 2.69
N LEU A 119 -7.30 -7.95 2.44
CA LEU A 119 -7.64 -8.93 1.38
C LEU A 119 -8.97 -9.60 1.67
N LEU A 120 -9.19 -10.09 2.90
CA LEU A 120 -10.43 -10.74 3.30
C LEU A 120 -11.61 -9.75 3.30
N SER A 121 -11.40 -8.49 3.68
CA SER A 121 -12.43 -7.44 3.59
C SER A 121 -12.89 -7.17 2.16
N GLU A 122 -11.96 -7.22 1.19
CA GLU A 122 -12.27 -6.97 -0.22
C GLU A 122 -12.81 -8.22 -0.94
N ILE A 123 -12.35 -9.41 -0.57
CA ILE A 123 -12.70 -10.67 -1.24
C ILE A 123 -13.91 -11.33 -0.58
N GLY A 124 -14.01 -11.24 0.76
CA GLY A 124 -14.91 -12.05 1.57
C GLY A 124 -14.37 -13.47 1.74
N SER A 125 -15.24 -14.42 2.11
CA SER A 125 -14.85 -15.82 2.20
C SER A 125 -14.57 -16.42 0.81
N PHE A 126 -13.48 -17.16 0.71
CA PHE A 126 -13.13 -17.89 -0.52
C PHE A 126 -14.10 -19.01 -0.86
N SER A 127 -14.88 -19.48 0.11
CA SER A 127 -15.93 -20.48 -0.10
C SER A 127 -17.07 -20.01 -1.02
N HIS A 128 -17.25 -18.70 -1.17
CA HIS A 128 -18.24 -18.12 -2.08
C HIS A 128 -17.88 -18.25 -3.56
N TYR A 129 -16.66 -18.68 -3.87
CA TYR A 129 -16.16 -18.78 -5.24
C TYR A 129 -15.95 -20.24 -5.63
N GLN A 130 -16.47 -20.63 -6.77
CA GLN A 130 -16.31 -21.98 -7.31
C GLN A 130 -15.02 -22.15 -8.13
N ASP A 131 -14.50 -21.04 -8.69
CA ASP A 131 -13.32 -21.03 -9.56
C ASP A 131 -12.48 -19.76 -9.29
N PRO A 132 -11.15 -19.87 -9.22
CA PRO A 132 -10.27 -18.72 -9.02
C PRO A 132 -10.36 -17.65 -10.13
N ARG A 133 -10.92 -17.99 -11.30
CA ARG A 133 -11.19 -17.02 -12.37
C ARG A 133 -12.23 -15.97 -11.94
N GLN A 134 -13.14 -16.33 -11.04
CA GLN A 134 -14.12 -15.38 -10.48
C GLN A 134 -13.41 -14.28 -9.68
N LEU A 135 -12.37 -14.61 -8.92
CA LEU A 135 -11.51 -13.64 -8.22
C LEU A 135 -10.76 -12.72 -9.18
N LEU A 136 -10.24 -13.27 -10.29
CA LEU A 136 -9.61 -12.46 -11.33
C LEU A 136 -10.59 -11.47 -11.95
N LYS A 137 -11.85 -11.91 -12.17
CA LYS A 137 -12.93 -11.06 -12.68
C LYS A 137 -13.30 -9.99 -11.65
N LEU A 138 -13.42 -10.36 -10.38
CA LEU A 138 -13.68 -9.45 -9.25
C LEU A 138 -12.62 -8.33 -9.17
N ALA A 139 -11.34 -8.68 -9.31
CA ALA A 139 -10.24 -7.71 -9.31
C ALA A 139 -10.09 -6.94 -10.65
N GLY A 140 -10.79 -7.36 -11.71
CA GLY A 140 -10.67 -6.80 -13.05
C GLY A 140 -9.32 -7.08 -13.71
N LEU A 141 -8.72 -8.24 -13.39
CA LEU A 141 -7.44 -8.70 -13.92
C LEU A 141 -7.58 -9.67 -15.10
N THR A 142 -8.80 -9.99 -15.52
CA THR A 142 -9.05 -10.77 -16.75
C THR A 142 -8.56 -10.03 -17.98
N LEU A 143 -7.91 -10.75 -18.89
CA LEU A 143 -7.46 -10.17 -20.15
C LEU A 143 -8.65 -9.92 -21.09
N ARG A 144 -8.61 -8.79 -21.76
CA ARG A 144 -9.50 -8.45 -22.88
C ARG A 144 -8.66 -8.29 -24.13
N GLU A 145 -9.11 -8.89 -25.18
CA GLU A 145 -8.57 -8.71 -26.53
C GLU A 145 -9.49 -7.79 -27.31
N HIS A 146 -8.92 -6.76 -27.89
CA HIS A 146 -9.61 -5.91 -28.86
C HIS A 146 -9.16 -6.38 -30.26
N SER A 147 -9.71 -7.48 -30.72
CA SER A 147 -9.49 -7.92 -32.11
C SER A 147 -10.78 -7.69 -32.89
N SER A 148 -10.66 -7.05 -34.02
CA SER A 148 -11.73 -6.94 -35.02
C SER A 148 -11.18 -7.41 -36.36
N GLY A 149 -11.71 -8.53 -36.86
CA GLY A 149 -11.33 -9.08 -38.18
C GLY A 149 -9.82 -9.32 -38.34
N GLN A 150 -9.18 -8.55 -39.19
CA GLN A 150 -7.73 -8.69 -39.49
C GLN A 150 -6.82 -8.01 -38.47
N HIS A 151 -7.32 -7.23 -37.52
CA HIS A 151 -6.50 -6.49 -36.56
C HIS A 151 -6.35 -7.26 -35.24
N LYS A 152 -5.13 -7.78 -34.96
CA LYS A 152 -4.77 -8.36 -33.67
C LYS A 152 -4.40 -7.25 -32.69
N GLY A 153 -5.36 -6.82 -31.87
CA GLY A 153 -5.15 -5.79 -30.87
C GLY A 153 -4.33 -6.27 -29.67
N GLN A 154 -3.77 -5.32 -28.91
CA GLN A 154 -3.02 -5.62 -27.69
C GLN A 154 -3.92 -6.18 -26.59
N LYS A 155 -3.50 -7.27 -25.95
CA LYS A 155 -4.17 -7.83 -24.77
C LYS A 155 -3.92 -6.91 -23.56
N ARG A 156 -5.01 -6.46 -22.96
CA ARG A 156 -4.98 -5.62 -21.74
C ARG A 156 -5.92 -6.18 -20.67
N ILE A 157 -5.63 -5.88 -19.39
CA ILE A 157 -6.56 -6.23 -18.31
C ILE A 157 -7.87 -5.45 -18.46
N SER A 158 -8.98 -6.08 -18.10
CA SER A 158 -10.32 -5.53 -18.28
C SER A 158 -10.57 -4.27 -17.47
N LYS A 159 -9.92 -4.15 -16.30
CA LYS A 159 -10.14 -3.14 -15.25
C LYS A 159 -11.61 -3.06 -14.78
N ARG A 160 -12.52 -3.90 -15.30
CA ARG A 160 -13.90 -4.05 -14.83
C ARG A 160 -13.89 -4.93 -13.60
N GLY A 161 -14.18 -4.36 -12.43
CA GLY A 161 -14.14 -5.02 -11.15
C GLY A 161 -13.73 -4.06 -10.03
N ARG A 162 -13.51 -4.56 -8.82
CA ARG A 162 -13.20 -3.76 -7.64
C ARG A 162 -11.85 -3.05 -7.79
N ARG A 163 -11.90 -1.72 -7.92
CA ARG A 163 -10.68 -0.90 -8.05
C ARG A 163 -9.79 -0.99 -6.81
N ARG A 164 -10.41 -1.03 -5.62
CA ARG A 164 -9.71 -1.14 -4.33
C ARG A 164 -8.92 -2.45 -4.24
N LEU A 165 -9.56 -3.59 -4.52
CA LEU A 165 -8.89 -4.90 -4.54
C LEU A 165 -7.71 -4.92 -5.51
N ARG A 166 -7.85 -4.38 -6.71
CA ARG A 166 -6.76 -4.31 -7.68
C ARG A 166 -5.60 -3.44 -7.20
N ALA A 167 -5.88 -2.29 -6.59
CA ALA A 167 -4.86 -1.41 -6.00
C ALA A 167 -4.15 -2.08 -4.82
N LEU A 168 -4.90 -2.77 -3.96
CA LEU A 168 -4.36 -3.55 -2.84
C LEU A 168 -3.42 -4.64 -3.34
N LEU A 169 -3.84 -5.46 -4.30
CA LEU A 169 -3.00 -6.52 -4.87
C LEU A 169 -1.69 -5.98 -5.45
N PHE A 170 -1.74 -4.84 -6.15
CA PHE A 170 -0.54 -4.20 -6.69
C PHE A 170 0.40 -3.72 -5.57
N ARG A 171 -0.13 -3.11 -4.52
CA ARG A 171 0.64 -2.65 -3.34
C ARG A 171 1.29 -3.83 -2.61
N VAL A 172 0.55 -4.90 -2.41
CA VAL A 172 1.01 -6.13 -1.73
C VAL A 172 2.08 -6.87 -2.53
N MET A 173 2.02 -6.81 -3.86
CA MET A 173 2.97 -7.51 -4.71
C MET A 173 4.41 -6.99 -4.58
N MET A 174 4.61 -5.71 -4.27
CA MET A 174 5.94 -5.12 -4.12
C MET A 174 6.73 -5.75 -2.96
N PRO A 175 6.21 -5.80 -1.71
CA PRO A 175 6.88 -6.50 -0.62
C PRO A 175 6.94 -8.03 -0.86
N LEU A 176 5.94 -8.65 -1.50
CA LEU A 176 6.00 -10.07 -1.82
C LEU A 176 7.17 -10.41 -2.73
N ILE A 177 7.42 -9.66 -3.79
CA ILE A 177 8.60 -9.85 -4.66
C ILE A 177 9.90 -9.69 -3.86
N ARG A 178 9.93 -8.82 -2.86
CA ARG A 178 11.12 -8.59 -2.03
C ARG A 178 11.36 -9.72 -1.02
N HIS A 179 10.31 -10.20 -0.36
CA HIS A 179 10.43 -11.08 0.83
C HIS A 179 10.04 -12.53 0.57
N ASN A 180 9.43 -12.84 -0.59
CA ASN A 180 9.04 -14.19 -0.95
C ASN A 180 9.81 -14.64 -2.20
N GLU A 181 10.70 -15.62 -2.01
CA GLU A 181 11.59 -16.09 -3.07
C GLU A 181 10.83 -16.63 -4.29
N ALA A 182 9.71 -17.34 -4.09
CA ALA A 182 8.95 -17.89 -5.21
C ALA A 182 8.34 -16.79 -6.09
N PHE A 183 7.84 -15.69 -5.48
CA PHE A 183 7.34 -14.54 -6.24
C PHE A 183 8.47 -13.75 -6.92
N ARG A 184 9.63 -13.65 -6.27
CA ARG A 184 10.81 -13.02 -6.87
C ARG A 184 11.27 -13.78 -8.11
N GLN A 185 11.46 -15.10 -8.01
CA GLN A 185 11.88 -15.94 -9.14
C GLN A 185 10.89 -15.88 -10.31
N LEU A 186 9.58 -15.88 -10.02
CA LEU A 186 8.56 -15.69 -11.06
C LEU A 186 8.65 -14.30 -11.72
N HIS A 187 8.91 -13.26 -10.93
CA HIS A 187 9.10 -11.92 -11.47
C HIS A 187 10.29 -11.83 -12.42
N GLU A 188 11.42 -12.38 -11.99
CA GLU A 188 12.65 -12.47 -12.78
C GLU A 188 12.43 -13.30 -14.05
N TYR A 189 11.80 -14.46 -13.94
CA TYR A 189 11.44 -15.27 -15.09
C TYR A 189 10.60 -14.48 -16.11
N TYR A 190 9.50 -13.85 -15.68
CA TYR A 190 8.63 -13.14 -16.61
C TYR A 190 9.31 -11.92 -17.25
N THR A 191 10.24 -11.28 -16.57
CA THR A 191 10.94 -10.11 -17.11
C THR A 191 12.13 -10.46 -18.01
N ASN A 192 12.75 -11.64 -17.79
CA ASN A 192 14.00 -12.01 -18.45
C ASN A 192 13.83 -13.19 -19.45
N ARG A 193 12.64 -13.77 -19.58
CA ARG A 193 12.42 -14.90 -20.51
C ARG A 193 12.75 -14.49 -21.95
N PRO A 194 13.32 -15.43 -22.77
CA PRO A 194 13.77 -15.12 -24.14
C PRO A 194 12.63 -14.70 -25.05
N GLU A 195 11.47 -15.35 -24.91
CA GLU A 195 10.29 -15.07 -25.71
C GLU A 195 9.31 -14.17 -24.96
N ASN A 196 8.97 -13.03 -25.58
CA ASN A 196 7.99 -12.05 -25.06
C ASN A 196 8.24 -11.64 -23.60
N PRO A 197 9.41 -11.08 -23.26
CA PRO A 197 9.68 -10.60 -21.91
C PRO A 197 8.68 -9.52 -21.50
N LEU A 198 8.18 -9.61 -20.27
CA LEU A 198 7.23 -8.65 -19.75
C LEU A 198 7.94 -7.43 -19.16
N ARG A 199 7.39 -6.25 -19.36
CA ARG A 199 7.82 -5.06 -18.60
C ARG A 199 7.55 -5.28 -17.11
N LYS A 200 8.37 -4.71 -16.22
CA LYS A 200 8.24 -4.86 -14.75
C LYS A 200 6.81 -4.69 -14.25
N LYS A 201 6.09 -3.63 -14.69
CA LYS A 201 4.68 -3.40 -14.30
C LYS A 201 3.74 -4.49 -14.83
N GLN A 202 3.98 -5.03 -16.00
CA GLN A 202 3.16 -6.12 -16.57
C GLN A 202 3.37 -7.42 -15.77
N SER A 203 4.62 -7.75 -15.43
CA SER A 203 4.92 -8.89 -14.57
C SER A 203 4.22 -8.77 -13.21
N ILE A 204 4.25 -7.59 -12.56
CA ILE A 204 3.53 -7.36 -11.29
C ILE A 204 2.03 -7.67 -11.45
N VAL A 205 1.40 -7.23 -12.53
CA VAL A 205 -0.04 -7.48 -12.78
C VAL A 205 -0.32 -8.97 -12.97
N VAL A 206 0.55 -9.70 -13.68
CA VAL A 206 0.45 -11.17 -13.84
C VAL A 206 0.57 -11.86 -12.49
N LEU A 207 1.53 -11.44 -11.66
CA LEU A 207 1.74 -11.97 -10.31
C LEU A 207 0.58 -11.68 -9.37
N CYS A 208 -0.11 -10.53 -9.49
CA CYS A 208 -1.35 -10.27 -8.77
C CYS A 208 -2.42 -11.33 -9.08
N GLY A 209 -2.57 -11.70 -10.36
CA GLY A 209 -3.47 -12.79 -10.75
C GLY A 209 -3.04 -14.15 -10.23
N LYS A 210 -1.72 -14.43 -10.20
CA LYS A 210 -1.18 -15.65 -9.63
C LYS A 210 -1.42 -15.72 -8.11
N LEU A 211 -1.20 -14.59 -7.40
CA LEU A 211 -1.48 -14.50 -5.97
C LEU A 211 -2.93 -14.87 -5.66
N LEU A 212 -3.90 -14.30 -6.35
CA LEU A 212 -5.32 -14.65 -6.15
C LEU A 212 -5.60 -16.14 -6.32
N LYS A 213 -5.00 -16.77 -7.33
CA LYS A 213 -5.14 -18.22 -7.55
C LYS A 213 -4.50 -19.03 -6.41
N VAL A 214 -3.35 -18.59 -5.91
CA VAL A 214 -2.65 -19.22 -4.79
C VAL A 214 -3.48 -19.08 -3.52
N LEU A 215 -3.97 -17.89 -3.20
CA LEU A 215 -4.80 -17.64 -2.02
C LEU A 215 -6.09 -18.47 -2.05
N TYR A 216 -6.73 -18.54 -3.23
CA TYR A 216 -7.90 -19.42 -3.43
C TYR A 216 -7.56 -20.88 -3.15
N ALA A 217 -6.47 -21.41 -3.73
CA ALA A 217 -6.09 -22.80 -3.56
C ALA A 217 -5.72 -23.14 -2.11
N ILE A 218 -5.04 -22.23 -1.40
CA ILE A 218 -4.68 -22.38 0.01
C ILE A 218 -5.94 -22.41 0.89
N SER A 219 -6.84 -21.46 0.69
CA SER A 219 -8.05 -21.35 1.51
C SER A 219 -9.05 -22.47 1.26
N THR A 220 -9.26 -22.85 -0.01
CA THR A 220 -10.24 -23.92 -0.34
C THR A 220 -9.75 -25.31 -0.03
N LYS A 221 -8.45 -25.57 -0.18
CA LYS A 221 -7.85 -26.88 0.15
C LYS A 221 -7.37 -26.99 1.58
N GLN A 222 -7.37 -25.87 2.33
CA GLN A 222 -6.89 -25.79 3.71
C GLN A 222 -5.46 -26.35 3.85
N VAL A 223 -4.56 -25.91 2.99
CA VAL A 223 -3.16 -26.34 2.96
C VAL A 223 -2.22 -25.16 3.05
N ALA A 224 -1.08 -25.35 3.70
CA ALA A 224 -0.05 -24.32 3.78
C ALA A 224 0.52 -23.95 2.40
N PHE A 225 1.07 -22.74 2.31
CA PHE A 225 1.75 -22.29 1.10
C PHE A 225 2.95 -23.18 0.76
N ASP A 226 2.99 -23.66 -0.47
CA ASP A 226 4.10 -24.46 -1.01
C ASP A 226 4.74 -23.72 -2.19
N ALA A 227 5.96 -23.22 -1.96
CA ALA A 227 6.76 -22.55 -2.95
C ALA A 227 7.14 -23.46 -4.14
N LYS A 228 7.29 -24.78 -3.91
CA LYS A 228 7.62 -25.73 -4.97
C LYS A 228 6.45 -25.88 -5.95
N ARG A 229 5.23 -26.03 -5.44
CA ARG A 229 4.01 -26.07 -6.26
C ARG A 229 3.81 -24.81 -7.08
N MET A 230 4.09 -23.66 -6.48
CA MET A 230 3.96 -22.39 -7.18
C MET A 230 4.93 -22.26 -8.37
N ARG A 231 6.10 -22.87 -8.27
CA ARG A 231 7.16 -22.83 -9.29
C ARG A 231 6.99 -23.89 -10.40
N GLN A 232 6.10 -24.87 -10.25
CA GLN A 232 5.86 -25.89 -11.28
C GLN A 232 5.43 -25.31 -12.63
N ASP A 233 4.87 -24.11 -12.65
CA ASP A 233 4.51 -23.40 -13.88
C ASP A 233 5.70 -22.75 -14.60
N ILE A 234 6.88 -22.70 -13.97
CA ILE A 234 8.11 -22.24 -14.63
C ILE A 234 8.65 -23.45 -15.39
N PRO A 235 8.75 -23.40 -16.74
CA PRO A 235 9.50 -24.40 -17.47
C PRO A 235 10.85 -24.54 -16.77
N LYS A 236 11.30 -25.76 -16.49
CA LYS A 236 12.61 -26.00 -15.90
C LYS A 236 13.63 -25.28 -16.77
N LEU A 237 14.09 -24.13 -16.33
CA LEU A 237 15.34 -23.59 -16.79
C LEU A 237 16.37 -24.64 -16.36
N GLU A 238 16.87 -25.38 -17.28
CA GLU A 238 18.12 -26.07 -17.11
C GLU A 238 19.08 -25.07 -16.54
N MET A 239 19.40 -25.25 -15.26
CA MET A 239 20.50 -24.53 -14.66
C MET A 239 21.71 -24.97 -15.45
N ALA A 240 22.12 -24.14 -16.42
CA ALA A 240 23.41 -24.26 -17.04
C ALA A 240 24.45 -24.29 -15.93
N ALA A 241 25.12 -25.41 -15.82
CA ALA A 241 26.23 -25.65 -14.91
C ALA A 241 27.36 -24.63 -15.15
#